data_067b7978e968102172b3eeb445729b1c
#
_entry.id   067b7978e968102172b3eeb445729b1c
#
_cell.length_a   1.000
_cell.length_b   1.000
_cell.length_c   1.000
_cell.angle_alpha   90.00
_cell.angle_beta   90.00
_cell.angle_gamma   90.00
#
_symmetry.space_group_name_H-M   'P 1'
#
loop_
_entity.id
_entity.type
_entity.pdbx_description
1 polymer ?
#
loop_
_entity_poly.entity_id
_entity_poly.type
_entity_poly.pdbx_seq_one_letter_code
_entity_poly.pdbx_strand_id
1 'polypeptide(L)'
;MPAYLFLVLLAFFLLSCAVVSSVNRPESRDNRMIRDVPFYAQETYQCGPASLAGVMNYWKIDVTPDDIAEEIYSRSAKGTLNMDMVIYPQKKGLLAEQYVGNMKDLKKNIDSGYPLIVLVDYGFWVFQSNHFMVVIGVDQDGVIANSGKDKGKFIPEEDFIKTWEKTKFWTLLIKKQ
;
A
#
# COMPACT_ATOMS: atom_id res chain seq x y z
N MET A 1 -32.87 -62.36 9.20
CA MET A 1 -31.79 -61.58 9.87
C MET A 1 -30.88 -60.91 8.82
N PRO A 2 -31.22 -59.87 8.18
CA PRO A 2 -30.18 -58.84 7.84
C PRO A 2 -30.70 -57.40 7.85
N ALA A 3 -31.96 -57.11 8.21
CA ALA A 3 -32.47 -55.72 8.11
C ALA A 3 -31.94 -54.80 9.20
N TYR A 4 -31.64 -55.30 10.39
CA TYR A 4 -31.13 -54.47 11.50
C TYR A 4 -29.67 -54.03 11.34
N LEU A 5 -28.86 -54.81 10.63
CA LEU A 5 -27.46 -54.47 10.40
C LEU A 5 -27.31 -53.27 9.43
N PHE A 6 -28.24 -53.14 8.49
CA PHE A 6 -28.25 -52.04 7.53
C PHE A 6 -28.71 -50.68 8.16
N LEU A 7 -29.61 -50.75 9.14
CA LEU A 7 -30.10 -49.56 9.87
C LEU A 7 -29.06 -49.01 10.82
N VAL A 8 -28.22 -49.85 11.44
CA VAL A 8 -27.14 -49.38 12.34
C VAL A 8 -25.98 -48.77 11.54
N LEU A 9 -25.68 -49.27 10.36
CA LEU A 9 -24.66 -48.67 9.47
C LEU A 9 -25.10 -47.32 8.90
N LEU A 10 -26.39 -47.11 8.63
CA LEU A 10 -26.92 -45.84 8.14
C LEU A 10 -26.93 -44.74 9.22
N ALA A 11 -27.11 -45.14 10.50
CA ALA A 11 -27.11 -44.22 11.63
C ALA A 11 -25.69 -43.68 11.96
N PHE A 12 -24.63 -44.46 11.65
CA PHE A 12 -23.25 -44.00 11.86
C PHE A 12 -22.76 -43.03 10.79
N PHE A 13 -23.38 -42.98 9.62
CA PHE A 13 -23.02 -42.04 8.55
C PHE A 13 -23.61 -40.65 8.71
N LEU A 14 -24.59 -40.44 9.62
CA LEU A 14 -25.24 -39.17 9.84
C LEU A 14 -24.67 -38.37 11.01
N LEU A 15 -23.68 -38.88 11.78
CA LEU A 15 -23.03 -38.18 12.87
C LEU A 15 -21.66 -37.55 12.51
N SER A 16 -21.27 -37.57 11.24
CA SER A 16 -19.95 -37.09 10.80
C SER A 16 -20.00 -35.71 10.10
N CYS A 17 -20.92 -34.86 10.47
CA CYS A 17 -20.95 -33.52 9.91
C CYS A 17 -21.33 -32.49 10.98
N ALA A 18 -20.42 -32.08 11.82
CA ALA A 18 -20.42 -30.74 12.47
C ALA A 18 -19.15 -30.52 13.29
N VAL A 19 -17.96 -30.69 12.70
CA VAL A 19 -16.83 -29.88 13.14
C VAL A 19 -16.73 -28.75 12.11
N VAL A 20 -17.63 -27.79 12.22
CA VAL A 20 -17.37 -26.46 11.67
C VAL A 20 -16.27 -25.87 12.55
N SER A 21 -15.03 -26.12 12.14
CA SER A 21 -13.92 -25.32 12.60
C SER A 21 -14.31 -23.88 12.34
N SER A 22 -14.52 -23.11 13.40
CA SER A 22 -14.57 -21.66 13.32
C SER A 22 -13.22 -21.24 12.73
N VAL A 23 -13.19 -21.09 11.41
CA VAL A 23 -12.12 -20.41 10.74
C VAL A 23 -12.12 -19.03 11.37
N ASN A 24 -11.16 -18.79 12.28
CA ASN A 24 -10.89 -17.45 12.77
C ASN A 24 -10.72 -16.59 11.52
N ARG A 25 -11.79 -15.86 11.14
CA ARG A 25 -11.69 -14.86 10.09
C ARG A 25 -10.62 -13.91 10.58
N PRO A 26 -9.47 -13.77 9.91
CA PRO A 26 -8.43 -12.85 10.34
C PRO A 26 -9.11 -11.50 10.55
N GLU A 27 -8.86 -10.90 11.70
CA GLU A 27 -9.33 -9.55 12.07
C GLU A 27 -9.17 -8.67 10.84
N SER A 28 -10.24 -8.03 10.37
CA SER A 28 -10.28 -7.44 9.04
C SER A 28 -9.07 -6.48 8.90
N ARG A 29 -8.25 -6.64 7.87
CA ARG A 29 -7.11 -5.76 7.56
C ARG A 29 -7.48 -4.28 7.55
N ASP A 30 -8.78 -4.02 7.41
CA ASP A 30 -9.41 -2.71 7.45
C ASP A 30 -9.20 -1.93 8.77
N ASN A 31 -8.94 -2.60 9.88
CA ASN A 31 -8.68 -1.96 11.19
C ASN A 31 -7.22 -1.49 11.38
N ARG A 32 -6.33 -1.80 10.46
CA ARG A 32 -4.89 -1.50 10.55
C ARG A 32 -4.42 -0.55 9.46
N MET A 33 -5.33 0.22 8.87
CA MET A 33 -4.98 1.15 7.80
C MET A 33 -5.53 2.55 8.05
N ILE A 34 -4.84 3.55 7.54
CA ILE A 34 -5.31 4.93 7.46
C ILE A 34 -6.40 5.00 6.38
N ARG A 35 -7.64 5.33 6.77
CA ARG A 35 -8.80 5.22 5.87
C ARG A 35 -8.93 6.40 4.92
N ASP A 36 -8.82 7.59 5.34
CA ASP A 36 -9.24 8.78 4.60
C ASP A 36 -8.16 9.35 3.67
N VAL A 37 -7.21 8.52 3.20
CA VAL A 37 -6.24 8.94 2.20
C VAL A 37 -6.90 8.91 0.82
N PRO A 38 -7.07 10.05 0.15
CA PRO A 38 -7.63 10.09 -1.20
C PRO A 38 -6.81 9.24 -2.17
N PHE A 39 -7.52 8.54 -3.05
CA PHE A 39 -6.92 7.72 -4.08
C PHE A 39 -7.17 8.31 -5.46
N TYR A 40 -6.11 8.50 -6.20
CA TYR A 40 -6.12 8.89 -7.59
C TYR A 40 -5.60 7.75 -8.43
N ALA A 41 -6.45 7.15 -9.26
CA ALA A 41 -6.04 6.10 -10.20
C ALA A 41 -4.98 6.68 -11.14
N GLN A 42 -3.85 5.97 -11.25
CA GLN A 42 -2.70 6.49 -11.95
C GLN A 42 -2.77 6.15 -13.44
N GLU A 43 -2.66 7.17 -14.27
CA GLU A 43 -2.33 7.01 -15.67
C GLU A 43 -0.82 6.74 -15.85
N THR A 44 -0.43 6.36 -17.06
CA THR A 44 0.97 6.08 -17.38
C THR A 44 1.86 7.27 -17.00
N TYR A 45 2.92 7.02 -16.22
CA TYR A 45 3.93 8.00 -15.76
C TYR A 45 3.48 9.05 -14.72
N GLN A 46 2.26 8.96 -14.19
CA GLN A 46 1.77 9.91 -13.17
C GLN A 46 1.80 9.37 -11.73
N CYS A 47 2.56 8.30 -11.45
CA CYS A 47 2.60 7.72 -10.11
C CYS A 47 3.09 8.71 -9.03
N GLY A 48 4.06 9.57 -9.32
CA GLY A 48 4.52 10.62 -8.40
C GLY A 48 3.42 11.65 -8.08
N PRO A 49 2.88 12.36 -9.09
CA PRO A 49 1.81 13.32 -8.89
C PRO A 49 0.57 12.76 -8.18
N ALA A 50 0.12 11.56 -8.57
CA ALA A 50 -1.04 10.91 -7.94
C ALA A 50 -0.78 10.54 -6.47
N SER A 51 0.43 10.05 -6.14
CA SER A 51 0.83 9.76 -4.76
C SER A 51 0.92 11.02 -3.91
N LEU A 52 1.51 12.11 -4.44
CA LEU A 52 1.56 13.40 -3.75
C LEU A 52 0.16 13.98 -3.54
N ALA A 53 -0.69 13.99 -4.57
CA ALA A 53 -2.06 14.47 -4.43
C ALA A 53 -2.81 13.71 -3.33
N GLY A 54 -2.68 12.38 -3.27
CA GLY A 54 -3.30 11.55 -2.23
C GLY A 54 -2.88 11.98 -0.82
N VAL A 55 -1.57 12.10 -0.57
CA VAL A 55 -1.05 12.47 0.76
C VAL A 55 -1.31 13.95 1.09
N MET A 56 -1.18 14.86 0.14
CA MET A 56 -1.40 16.29 0.38
C MET A 56 -2.88 16.60 0.66
N ASN A 57 -3.81 15.98 -0.08
CA ASN A 57 -5.24 16.11 0.19
C ASN A 57 -5.64 15.47 1.54
N TYR A 58 -5.00 14.39 1.96
CA TYR A 58 -5.16 13.86 3.32
C TYR A 58 -4.85 14.95 4.37
N TRP A 59 -3.80 15.74 4.14
CA TRP A 59 -3.44 16.89 4.99
C TRP A 59 -4.26 18.16 4.70
N LYS A 60 -5.31 18.08 3.85
CA LYS A 60 -6.20 19.22 3.52
C LYS A 60 -5.50 20.31 2.71
N ILE A 61 -4.53 19.94 1.90
CA ILE A 61 -3.99 20.79 0.83
C ILE A 61 -4.68 20.35 -0.46
N ASP A 62 -5.54 21.22 -0.98
CA ASP A 62 -6.35 20.95 -2.18
C ASP A 62 -5.50 21.09 -3.45
N VAL A 63 -5.14 19.96 -4.04
CA VAL A 63 -4.34 19.86 -5.27
C VAL A 63 -4.76 18.63 -6.07
N THR A 64 -4.72 18.72 -7.39
CA THR A 64 -4.97 17.59 -8.28
C THR A 64 -3.65 16.96 -8.76
N PRO A 65 -3.64 15.70 -9.21
CA PRO A 65 -2.46 15.12 -9.86
C PRO A 65 -1.99 15.92 -11.08
N ASP A 66 -2.90 16.53 -11.83
CA ASP A 66 -2.56 17.32 -13.01
C ASP A 66 -1.85 18.62 -12.62
N ASP A 67 -2.33 19.36 -11.59
CA ASP A 67 -1.66 20.54 -11.07
C ASP A 67 -0.22 20.21 -10.63
N ILE A 68 -0.03 19.08 -9.98
CA ILE A 68 1.29 18.62 -9.54
C ILE A 68 2.15 18.26 -10.76
N ALA A 69 1.60 17.52 -11.71
CA ALA A 69 2.33 17.10 -12.91
C ALA A 69 2.82 18.28 -13.75
N GLU A 70 2.04 19.37 -13.86
CA GLU A 70 2.45 20.58 -14.56
C GLU A 70 3.74 21.19 -13.97
N GLU A 71 3.92 21.10 -12.63
CA GLU A 71 5.10 21.67 -11.96
C GLU A 71 6.30 20.70 -11.90
N ILE A 72 6.09 19.38 -11.77
CA ILE A 72 7.18 18.44 -11.43
C ILE A 72 7.36 17.26 -12.37
N TYR A 73 6.54 17.12 -13.42
CA TYR A 73 6.72 16.04 -14.38
C TYR A 73 7.91 16.34 -15.32
N SER A 74 8.89 15.46 -15.31
CA SER A 74 10.03 15.52 -16.21
C SER A 74 9.80 14.67 -17.48
N ARG A 75 9.70 15.34 -18.63
CA ARG A 75 9.56 14.65 -19.93
C ARG A 75 10.79 13.80 -20.26
N SER A 76 11.98 14.26 -19.92
CA SER A 76 13.25 13.53 -20.16
C SER A 76 13.37 12.28 -19.29
N ALA A 77 12.95 12.36 -18.01
CA ALA A 77 12.93 11.21 -17.11
C ALA A 77 11.68 10.34 -17.28
N LYS A 78 10.70 10.78 -18.07
CA LYS A 78 9.38 10.14 -18.23
C LYS A 78 8.73 9.84 -16.87
N GLY A 79 8.79 10.80 -15.93
CA GLY A 79 8.30 10.64 -14.57
C GLY A 79 8.69 11.80 -13.68
N THR A 80 8.53 11.62 -12.37
CA THR A 80 8.87 12.59 -11.34
C THR A 80 10.19 12.22 -10.68
N LEU A 81 11.06 13.20 -10.43
CA LEU A 81 12.31 12.97 -9.72
C LEU A 81 12.07 12.93 -8.20
N ASN A 82 12.85 12.13 -7.48
CA ASN A 82 12.75 12.00 -6.03
C ASN A 82 12.83 13.35 -5.30
N MET A 83 13.69 14.25 -5.78
CA MET A 83 13.87 15.57 -5.17
C MET A 83 12.62 16.44 -5.34
N ASP A 84 11.96 16.36 -6.50
CA ASP A 84 10.72 17.12 -6.75
C ASP A 84 9.58 16.65 -5.86
N MET A 85 9.54 15.33 -5.55
CA MET A 85 8.60 14.75 -4.57
C MET A 85 8.75 15.35 -3.16
N VAL A 86 9.95 15.80 -2.80
CA VAL A 86 10.24 16.46 -1.51
C VAL A 86 9.93 17.95 -1.57
N ILE A 87 10.44 18.63 -2.61
CA ILE A 87 10.38 20.09 -2.71
C ILE A 87 8.94 20.59 -2.92
N TYR A 88 8.14 19.86 -3.71
CA TYR A 88 6.77 20.31 -4.02
C TYR A 88 5.90 20.48 -2.76
N PRO A 89 5.74 19.47 -1.87
CA PRO A 89 4.96 19.66 -0.64
C PRO A 89 5.57 20.70 0.30
N GLN A 90 6.91 20.88 0.33
CA GLN A 90 7.55 21.95 1.11
C GLN A 90 7.14 23.34 0.62
N LYS A 91 7.09 23.55 -0.69
CA LYS A 91 6.59 24.82 -1.28
C LYS A 91 5.13 25.12 -0.92
N LYS A 92 4.33 24.08 -0.64
CA LYS A 92 2.93 24.22 -0.21
C LYS A 92 2.78 24.29 1.32
N GLY A 93 3.88 24.46 2.08
CA GLY A 93 3.86 24.69 3.53
C GLY A 93 3.79 23.41 4.39
N LEU A 94 4.06 22.26 3.83
CA LEU A 94 4.16 21.00 4.56
C LEU A 94 5.62 20.70 4.94
N LEU A 95 5.82 19.92 5.99
CA LEU A 95 7.09 19.24 6.23
C LEU A 95 7.17 18.04 5.31
N ALA A 96 8.25 17.89 4.57
CA ALA A 96 8.50 16.74 3.72
C ALA A 96 9.97 16.32 3.86
N GLU A 97 10.20 15.06 4.21
CA GLU A 97 11.52 14.51 4.46
C GLU A 97 11.64 13.12 3.80
N GLN A 98 12.67 12.97 2.96
CA GLN A 98 13.02 11.66 2.41
C GLN A 98 14.10 10.99 3.26
N TYR A 99 13.99 9.67 3.44
CA TYR A 99 14.92 8.90 4.24
C TYR A 99 14.96 7.43 3.81
N VAL A 100 15.92 6.67 4.37
CA VAL A 100 15.99 5.21 4.21
C VAL A 100 15.08 4.56 5.24
N GLY A 101 13.95 4.03 4.81
CA GLY A 101 12.96 3.41 5.68
C GLY A 101 13.26 1.95 6.03
N ASN A 102 12.41 1.39 6.89
CA ASN A 102 12.34 -0.04 7.21
C ASN A 102 10.92 -0.40 7.68
N MET A 103 10.57 -1.69 7.74
CA MET A 103 9.22 -2.13 8.08
C MET A 103 8.74 -1.63 9.46
N LYS A 104 9.64 -1.60 10.47
CA LYS A 104 9.31 -1.09 11.80
C LYS A 104 8.97 0.41 11.77
N ASP A 105 9.70 1.17 10.97
CA ASP A 105 9.47 2.59 10.78
C ASP A 105 8.17 2.85 10.02
N LEU A 106 7.90 2.11 8.93
CA LEU A 106 6.62 2.20 8.23
C LEU A 106 5.46 1.95 9.20
N LYS A 107 5.52 0.85 9.96
CA LYS A 107 4.48 0.52 10.94
C LYS A 107 4.27 1.64 11.95
N LYS A 108 5.35 2.18 12.54
CA LYS A 108 5.29 3.28 13.51
C LYS A 108 4.58 4.51 12.94
N ASN A 109 4.92 4.91 11.71
CA ASN A 109 4.32 6.08 11.08
C ASN A 109 2.84 5.84 10.75
N ILE A 110 2.50 4.67 10.21
CA ILE A 110 1.10 4.30 9.91
C ILE A 110 0.25 4.27 11.18
N ASP A 111 0.75 3.65 12.25
CA ASP A 111 0.05 3.61 13.55
C ASP A 111 -0.15 5.03 14.14
N SER A 112 0.70 5.99 13.74
CA SER A 112 0.61 7.41 14.13
C SER A 112 -0.26 8.25 13.18
N GLY A 113 -0.87 7.64 12.16
CA GLY A 113 -1.73 8.34 11.19
C GLY A 113 -0.97 9.08 10.07
N TYR A 114 0.29 8.72 9.82
CA TYR A 114 1.11 9.31 8.76
C TYR A 114 1.22 8.36 7.57
N PRO A 115 0.46 8.59 6.47
CA PRO A 115 0.65 7.85 5.23
C PRO A 115 2.03 8.17 4.65
N LEU A 116 2.70 7.15 4.11
CA LEU A 116 4.05 7.28 3.58
C LEU A 116 4.08 7.03 2.07
N ILE A 117 4.85 7.83 1.34
CA ILE A 117 5.14 7.52 -0.06
C ILE A 117 6.43 6.72 -0.10
N VAL A 118 6.42 5.60 -0.81
CA VAL A 118 7.61 4.78 -1.05
C VAL A 118 7.87 4.68 -2.55
N LEU A 119 9.13 4.53 -2.91
CA LEU A 119 9.55 4.22 -4.27
C LEU A 119 9.93 2.74 -4.34
N VAL A 120 9.34 2.01 -5.27
CA VAL A 120 9.69 0.61 -5.55
C VAL A 120 10.17 0.48 -7.00
N ASP A 121 10.93 -0.58 -7.30
CA ASP A 121 11.36 -0.89 -8.65
C ASP A 121 10.87 -2.29 -9.05
N TYR A 122 9.92 -2.35 -9.97
CA TYR A 122 9.39 -3.57 -10.57
C TYR A 122 10.24 -4.09 -11.74
N GLY A 123 11.31 -3.40 -12.05
CA GLY A 123 12.20 -3.76 -13.14
C GLY A 123 12.89 -5.10 -12.94
N PHE A 124 13.38 -5.65 -14.03
CA PHE A 124 14.09 -6.92 -14.06
C PHE A 124 15.48 -6.74 -14.66
N TRP A 125 16.50 -7.30 -13.99
CA TRP A 125 17.90 -7.25 -14.35
C TRP A 125 18.43 -5.81 -14.50
N VAL A 126 18.72 -5.33 -15.73
CA VAL A 126 19.22 -3.96 -15.98
C VAL A 126 18.13 -2.94 -16.30
N PHE A 127 16.89 -3.38 -16.42
CA PHE A 127 15.77 -2.50 -16.75
C PHE A 127 15.06 -2.07 -15.45
N GLN A 128 15.06 -0.77 -15.18
CA GLN A 128 14.33 -0.19 -14.05
C GLN A 128 12.90 0.13 -14.45
N SER A 129 11.97 -0.12 -13.53
CA SER A 129 10.56 0.27 -13.62
C SER A 129 10.12 0.85 -12.28
N ASN A 130 10.56 2.08 -12.06
CA ASN A 130 10.31 2.81 -10.81
C ASN A 130 8.84 3.18 -10.67
N HIS A 131 8.28 3.02 -9.46
CA HIS A 131 6.89 3.29 -9.18
C HIS A 131 6.71 3.86 -7.77
N PHE A 132 6.10 5.04 -7.66
CA PHE A 132 5.67 5.60 -6.39
C PHE A 132 4.31 5.04 -5.99
N MET A 133 4.17 4.68 -4.71
CA MET A 133 2.91 4.27 -4.11
C MET A 133 2.75 4.86 -2.71
N VAL A 134 1.51 4.93 -2.23
CA VAL A 134 1.21 5.41 -0.88
C VAL A 134 0.91 4.23 0.03
N VAL A 135 1.80 3.95 0.98
CA VAL A 135 1.54 2.98 2.05
C VAL A 135 0.56 3.61 3.03
N ILE A 136 -0.56 2.93 3.25
CA ILE A 136 -1.65 3.34 4.14
C ILE A 136 -1.90 2.34 5.26
N GLY A 137 -1.29 1.16 5.21
CA GLY A 137 -1.40 0.12 6.23
C GLY A 137 -0.19 -0.79 6.26
N VAL A 138 0.11 -1.32 7.44
CA VAL A 138 1.15 -2.34 7.67
C VAL A 138 0.62 -3.37 8.64
N ASP A 139 0.63 -4.64 8.25
CA ASP A 139 0.29 -5.76 9.12
C ASP A 139 1.44 -6.76 9.27
N GLN A 140 1.16 -7.94 9.83
CA GLN A 140 2.19 -8.98 10.06
C GLN A 140 2.69 -9.63 8.77
N ASP A 141 1.87 -9.60 7.71
CA ASP A 141 2.10 -10.35 6.49
C ASP A 141 2.50 -9.43 5.31
N GLY A 142 2.44 -8.09 5.50
CA GLY A 142 2.79 -7.16 4.43
C GLY A 142 2.27 -5.74 4.61
N VAL A 143 2.15 -5.05 3.48
CA VAL A 143 1.69 -3.66 3.43
C VAL A 143 0.39 -3.51 2.66
N ILE A 144 -0.39 -2.49 3.01
CA ILE A 144 -1.56 -2.07 2.26
C ILE A 144 -1.22 -0.72 1.63
N ALA A 145 -1.32 -0.63 0.31
CA ALA A 145 -0.93 0.56 -0.42
C ALA A 145 -1.94 0.97 -1.50
N ASN A 146 -2.04 2.27 -1.73
CA ASN A 146 -2.65 2.83 -2.93
C ASN A 146 -1.59 2.82 -4.03
N SER A 147 -1.77 2.00 -5.07
CA SER A 147 -0.74 1.73 -6.07
C SER A 147 -1.34 1.53 -7.46
N GLY A 148 -0.90 2.30 -8.43
CA GLY A 148 -1.39 2.19 -9.80
C GLY A 148 -2.90 2.44 -9.91
N LYS A 149 -3.64 1.44 -10.33
CA LYS A 149 -5.11 1.47 -10.42
C LYS A 149 -5.81 0.84 -9.21
N ASP A 150 -5.05 0.34 -8.25
CA ASP A 150 -5.55 -0.42 -7.11
C ASP A 150 -5.56 0.43 -5.84
N LYS A 151 -6.75 0.71 -5.31
CA LYS A 151 -6.92 1.33 -4.00
C LYS A 151 -6.81 0.26 -2.91
N GLY A 152 -5.94 0.46 -1.93
CA GLY A 152 -5.82 -0.44 -0.78
C GLY A 152 -5.32 -1.84 -1.15
N LYS A 153 -4.43 -1.94 -2.12
CA LYS A 153 -3.81 -3.20 -2.54
C LYS A 153 -2.96 -3.78 -1.43
N PHE A 154 -3.21 -5.04 -1.08
CA PHE A 154 -2.31 -5.79 -0.21
C PHE A 154 -1.11 -6.31 -1.00
N ILE A 155 0.08 -6.11 -0.44
CA ILE A 155 1.36 -6.57 -1.02
C ILE A 155 2.06 -7.37 0.08
N PRO A 156 2.35 -8.67 -0.13
CA PRO A 156 3.11 -9.50 0.81
C PRO A 156 4.46 -8.87 1.15
N GLU A 157 4.91 -9.01 2.41
CA GLU A 157 6.14 -8.37 2.90
C GLU A 157 7.36 -8.72 2.04
N GLU A 158 7.52 -9.99 1.68
CA GLU A 158 8.65 -10.44 0.85
C GLU A 158 8.67 -9.75 -0.52
N ASP A 159 7.51 -9.67 -1.20
CA ASP A 159 7.39 -9.01 -2.51
C ASP A 159 7.63 -7.51 -2.40
N PHE A 160 7.11 -6.90 -1.35
CA PHE A 160 7.31 -5.47 -1.08
C PHE A 160 8.78 -5.15 -0.83
N ILE A 161 9.43 -5.85 0.11
CA ILE A 161 10.85 -5.64 0.45
C ILE A 161 11.72 -5.83 -0.80
N LYS A 162 11.51 -6.90 -1.57
CA LYS A 162 12.27 -7.19 -2.78
C LYS A 162 12.26 -6.07 -3.82
N THR A 163 11.13 -5.36 -3.95
CA THR A 163 11.00 -4.24 -4.89
C THR A 163 11.46 -2.92 -4.29
N TRP A 164 11.28 -2.73 -3.00
CA TRP A 164 11.66 -1.52 -2.27
C TRP A 164 13.18 -1.44 -2.01
N GLU A 165 13.84 -2.56 -1.74
CA GLU A 165 15.29 -2.63 -1.58
C GLU A 165 16.06 -2.12 -2.82
N LYS A 166 15.55 -2.39 -4.03
CA LYS A 166 16.17 -1.91 -5.27
C LYS A 166 16.27 -0.39 -5.36
N THR A 167 15.42 0.33 -4.63
CA THR A 167 15.44 1.78 -4.52
C THR A 167 16.10 2.26 -3.23
N LYS A 168 16.87 1.39 -2.55
CA LYS A 168 17.53 1.66 -1.27
C LYS A 168 16.55 2.06 -0.18
N PHE A 169 15.36 1.44 -0.16
CA PHE A 169 14.31 1.71 0.81
C PHE A 169 13.83 3.16 0.85
N TRP A 170 13.85 3.84 -0.31
CA TRP A 170 13.46 5.24 -0.39
C TRP A 170 12.03 5.45 0.12
N THR A 171 11.91 6.36 1.08
CA THR A 171 10.66 6.68 1.77
C THR A 171 10.53 8.20 1.91
N LEU A 172 9.32 8.71 1.76
CA LEU A 172 8.98 10.11 1.95
C LEU A 172 7.86 10.23 2.99
N LEU A 173 8.15 10.94 4.06
CA LEU A 173 7.19 11.36 5.08
C LEU A 173 6.77 12.80 4.77
N ILE A 174 5.45 13.03 4.67
CA ILE A 174 4.85 14.36 4.54
C ILE A 174 3.88 14.57 5.69
N LYS A 175 3.97 15.72 6.37
CA LYS A 175 3.09 16.07 7.50
C LYS A 175 2.91 17.58 7.62
N LYS A 176 1.87 17.97 8.34
CA LYS A 176 1.70 19.39 8.76
C LYS A 176 2.82 19.82 9.71
N GLN A 177 3.15 21.11 9.66
CA GLN A 177 4.03 21.75 10.63
C GLN A 177 3.38 21.80 12.00
#